data_a8ccbfe1ba89a28bd980d1a5be8a6995
#
_entry.id   a8ccbfe1ba89a28bd980d1a5be8a6995
#
_cell.length_a   1.000
_cell.length_b   1.000
_cell.length_c   1.000
_cell.angle_alpha   90.00
_cell.angle_beta   90.00
_cell.angle_gamma   90.00
#
_symmetry.space_group_name_H-M   'P 1'
#
loop_
_entity.id
_entity.type
_entity.pdbx_description
1 polymer ?
#
loop_
_entity_poly.entity_id
_entity_poly.type
_entity_poly.pdbx_seq_one_letter_code
_entity_poly.pdbx_strand_id
1 'polypeptide(L)' 'MNEQELKEILIKEDGDFRKVFEDHRTCELELEKLRLKTHVTEADTLAERDLKKRKLALKDRMYQLMSEHEKNR' A
#
# COMPACT_ATOMS: atom_id res chain seq x y z
N MET A 1 6.16 16.28 -13.59
CA MET A 1 5.25 16.01 -12.46
C MET A 1 5.98 15.11 -11.45
N ASN A 2 5.97 15.48 -10.18
CA ASN A 2 6.62 14.64 -9.17
C ASN A 2 5.71 13.49 -8.73
N GLU A 3 6.28 12.55 -7.99
CA GLU A 3 5.57 11.35 -7.55
C GLU A 3 4.34 11.67 -6.70
N GLN A 4 4.45 12.64 -5.79
CA GLN A 4 3.35 13.01 -4.92
C GLN A 4 2.18 13.61 -5.69
N GLU A 5 2.45 14.47 -6.65
CA GLU A 5 1.42 15.06 -7.50
C GLU A 5 0.70 13.99 -8.33
N LEU A 6 1.46 13.04 -8.87
CA LEU A 6 0.89 11.95 -9.66
C LEU A 6 -0.02 11.07 -8.80
N LYS A 7 0.40 10.74 -7.58
CA LYS A 7 -0.43 9.97 -6.66
C LYS A 7 -1.74 10.70 -6.34
N GLU A 8 -1.68 11.99 -6.09
CA GLU A 8 -2.88 12.78 -5.79
C GLU A 8 -3.87 12.77 -6.95
N ILE A 9 -3.38 12.89 -8.18
CA ILE A 9 -4.20 12.84 -9.37
C ILE A 9 -4.85 11.46 -9.51
N LEU A 10 -4.08 10.39 -9.36
CA LEU A 10 -4.58 9.03 -9.53
C LEU A 10 -5.58 8.64 -8.44
N ILE A 11 -5.41 9.12 -7.22
CA ILE A 11 -6.38 8.88 -6.14
C ILE A 11 -7.74 9.46 -6.53
N LYS A 12 -7.76 10.58 -7.20
CA LYS A 12 -9.01 11.21 -7.64
C LYS A 12 -9.59 10.61 -8.90
N GLU A 13 -8.75 10.28 -9.87
CA GLU A 13 -9.19 9.93 -11.22
C GLU A 13 -9.20 8.43 -11.54
N ASP A 14 -8.43 7.62 -10.81
CA ASP A 14 -8.29 6.19 -11.09
C ASP A 14 -8.80 5.37 -9.91
N GLY A 15 -9.97 4.73 -10.11
CA GLY A 15 -10.58 3.89 -9.07
C GLY A 15 -9.72 2.70 -8.69
N ASP A 16 -9.02 2.10 -9.64
CA ASP A 16 -8.13 0.96 -9.36
C ASP A 16 -6.95 1.41 -8.51
N PHE A 17 -6.34 2.54 -8.85
CA PHE A 17 -5.24 3.09 -8.05
C PHE A 17 -5.71 3.43 -6.64
N ARG A 18 -6.88 4.06 -6.52
CA ARG A 18 -7.43 4.43 -5.21
C ARG A 18 -7.61 3.21 -4.32
N LYS A 19 -8.13 2.12 -4.89
CA LYS A 19 -8.34 0.89 -4.12
C LYS A 19 -7.01 0.31 -3.64
N VAL A 20 -6.03 0.24 -4.52
CA VAL A 20 -4.69 -0.27 -4.16
C VAL A 20 -4.05 0.62 -3.11
N PHE A 21 -4.18 1.92 -3.24
CA PHE A 21 -3.68 2.89 -2.27
C PHE A 21 -4.33 2.70 -0.89
N GLU A 22 -5.64 2.53 -0.85
CA GLU A 22 -6.37 2.31 0.40
C GLU A 22 -5.98 0.99 1.05
N ASP A 23 -5.84 -0.08 0.26
CA ASP A 23 -5.42 -1.37 0.77
C ASP A 23 -4.00 -1.32 1.33
N HIS A 24 -3.11 -0.61 0.66
CA HIS A 24 -1.74 -0.39 1.15
C HIS A 24 -1.75 0.33 2.50
N ARG A 25 -2.57 1.37 2.61
CA ARG A 25 -2.72 2.12 3.86
C ARG A 25 -3.26 1.23 4.99
N THR A 26 -4.23 0.38 4.68
CA THR A 26 -4.78 -0.56 5.66
C THR A 26 -3.70 -1.50 6.19
N CYS A 27 -2.85 -2.02 5.31
CA CYS A 27 -1.72 -2.86 5.72
C CYS A 27 -0.77 -2.11 6.66
N GLU A 28 -0.48 -0.85 6.36
CA GLU A 28 0.37 -0.02 7.20
C GLU A 28 -0.22 0.17 8.60
N LEU A 29 -1.52 0.43 8.67
CA LEU A 29 -2.20 0.62 9.95
C LEU A 29 -2.22 -0.67 10.78
N GLU A 30 -2.45 -1.80 10.14
CA GLU A 30 -2.44 -3.10 10.84
C GLU A 30 -1.04 -3.46 11.33
N LEU A 31 0.00 -3.17 10.54
CA LEU A 31 1.38 -3.36 10.96
C LEU A 31 1.71 -2.48 12.16
N GLU A 32 1.23 -1.25 12.16
CA GLU A 32 1.43 -0.34 13.29
C GLU A 32 0.81 -0.89 14.58
N LYS A 33 -0.40 -1.43 14.48
CA LYS A 33 -1.08 -2.06 15.63
C LYS A 33 -0.28 -3.22 16.18
N LEU A 34 0.27 -4.07 15.31
CA LEU A 34 1.11 -5.19 15.77
C LEU A 34 2.38 -4.70 16.44
N ARG A 35 2.99 -3.65 15.93
CA ARG A 35 4.23 -3.09 16.48
C ARG A 35 4.02 -2.53 17.89
N LEU A 36 2.81 -2.03 18.18
CA LEU A 36 2.50 -1.44 19.48
C LEU A 36 2.08 -2.47 20.54
N LYS A 37 1.95 -3.73 20.17
CA LYS A 37 1.59 -4.77 21.14
C LYS A 37 2.71 -5.02 22.13
N THR A 38 2.34 -5.19 23.40
CA THR A 38 3.30 -5.51 24.45
C THR A 38 3.65 -7.00 24.49
N HIS A 39 2.71 -7.85 24.08
CA HIS A 39 2.91 -9.29 23.98
C HIS A 39 2.71 -9.72 22.54
N VAL A 40 3.78 -10.22 21.91
CA VAL A 40 3.75 -10.69 20.53
C VAL A 40 3.63 -12.20 20.54
N THR A 41 2.55 -12.72 19.97
CA THR A 41 2.34 -14.16 19.83
C THR A 41 2.96 -14.66 18.54
N GLU A 42 3.03 -15.99 18.39
CA GLU A 42 3.49 -16.60 17.16
C GLU A 42 2.56 -16.24 15.99
N ALA A 43 1.25 -16.18 16.24
CA ALA A 43 0.27 -15.75 15.25
C ALA A 43 0.51 -14.29 14.82
N ASP A 44 0.89 -13.42 15.74
CA ASP A 44 1.21 -12.02 15.44
C ASP A 44 2.45 -11.92 14.54
N THR A 45 3.46 -12.75 14.77
CA THR A 45 4.67 -12.78 13.95
C THR A 45 4.35 -13.20 12.51
N LEU A 46 3.49 -14.23 12.37
CA LEU A 46 3.05 -14.67 11.04
C LEU A 46 2.20 -13.60 10.34
N ALA A 47 1.31 -12.94 11.08
CA ALA A 47 0.49 -11.86 10.54
C ALA A 47 1.36 -10.70 10.05
N GLU A 48 2.38 -10.33 10.82
CA GLU A 48 3.32 -9.27 10.42
C GLU A 48 4.01 -9.61 9.12
N ARG A 49 4.49 -10.85 8.98
CA ARG A 49 5.17 -11.30 7.77
C ARG A 49 4.23 -11.22 6.56
N ASP A 50 2.99 -11.70 6.71
CA ASP A 50 2.03 -11.69 5.62
C ASP A 50 1.62 -10.27 5.23
N LEU A 51 1.44 -9.39 6.22
CA LEU A 51 1.12 -7.99 5.97
C LEU A 51 2.24 -7.25 5.26
N LYS A 52 3.49 -7.54 5.60
CA LYS A 52 4.65 -6.95 4.91
C LYS A 52 4.73 -7.39 3.46
N LYS A 53 4.48 -8.67 3.19
CA LYS A 53 4.45 -9.19 1.82
C LYS A 53 3.33 -8.53 1.01
N ARG A 54 2.15 -8.43 1.60
CA ARG A 54 0.99 -7.82 0.95
C ARG A 54 1.24 -6.33 0.69
N LYS A 55 1.81 -5.64 1.66
CA LYS A 55 2.17 -4.22 1.52
C LYS A 55 3.12 -4.00 0.35
N LEU A 56 4.15 -4.83 0.24
CA LEU A 56 5.11 -4.75 -0.86
C LEU A 56 4.45 -4.98 -2.21
N ALA A 57 3.60 -6.00 -2.32
CA ALA A 57 2.88 -6.29 -3.56
C ALA A 57 1.96 -5.13 -3.97
N LEU A 58 1.28 -4.52 -2.99
CA LEU A 58 0.43 -3.36 -3.24
C LEU A 58 1.24 -2.14 -3.68
N LYS A 59 2.39 -1.92 -3.07
CA LYS A 59 3.29 -0.85 -3.45
C LYS A 59 3.79 -1.02 -4.89
N ASP A 60 4.17 -2.24 -5.25
CA ASP A 60 4.60 -2.55 -6.62
C ASP A 60 3.47 -2.29 -7.62
N ARG A 61 2.24 -2.65 -7.26
CA ARG A 61 1.07 -2.39 -8.09
C ARG A 61 0.81 -0.90 -8.27
N MET A 62 0.99 -0.11 -7.21
CA MET A 62 0.86 1.34 -7.28
C MET A 62 1.85 1.94 -8.28
N TYR A 63 3.11 1.54 -8.20
CA TYR A 63 4.14 2.03 -9.14
C TYR A 63 3.86 1.59 -10.56
N GLN A 64 3.34 0.39 -10.76
CA GLN A 64 2.94 -0.09 -12.08
C GLN A 64 1.85 0.80 -12.67
N LEU A 65 0.81 1.11 -11.90
CA LEU A 65 -0.28 1.97 -12.34
C LEU A 65 0.20 3.39 -12.62
N MET A 66 1.10 3.91 -11.82
CA MET A 66 1.71 5.22 -12.04
C MET A 66 2.50 5.25 -13.35
N SER A 67 3.28 4.21 -13.61
CA SER A 67 4.05 4.09 -14.82
C SER A 67 3.16 4.03 -16.06
N GLU A 68 2.07 3.24 -15.98
CA GLU A 68 1.10 3.15 -17.08
C GLU A 68 0.44 4.50 -17.38
N HIS A 69 0.09 5.23 -16.32
CA HIS A 69 -0.51 6.56 -16.48
C HIS A 69 0.44 7.52 -17.22
N GLU A 70 1.71 7.52 -16.85
CA GLU A 70 2.71 8.38 -17.50
C GLU A 70 2.94 8.00 -18.95
N LYS A 71 2.91 6.73 -19.29
CA LYS A 71 3.07 6.26 -20.67
C LYS A 71 1.89 6.64 -21.56
N ASN A 72 0.71 6.75 -21.00
CA ASN A 72 -0.52 7.01 -21.75
C ASN A 72 -0.92 8.49 -21.78
N ARG A 73 0.01 9.36 -21.47
CA ARG A 73 -0.21 10.81 -21.53
C ARG A 73 -0.25 11.35 -22.93
#